data_0bf8618f56493545811655034707093b
#
_entry.id   0bf8618f56493545811655034707093b
#
_cell.length_a   1.000
_cell.length_b   1.000
_cell.length_c   1.000
_cell.angle_alpha   90.00
_cell.angle_beta   90.00
_cell.angle_gamma   90.00
#
_symmetry.space_group_name_H-M   'P 1'
#
loop_
_entity.id
_entity.type
_entity.pdbx_description
1 polymer ?
#
loop_
_entity_poly.entity_id
_entity_poly.type
_entity_poly.pdbx_seq_one_letter_code
_entity_poly.pdbx_strand_id
1 'polypeptide(L)'
;MAQLKLFGSARGGARVAKRGKKEKPARQKKPLKALAIVLTVLLCLEGLYFLCIYSNIPFIKKYRTIYINTAMNTMRHQWLATYFIPDNVIDKVRYEYGLQVAASNGKESQWGNADASAEVTKPTVNEIEAEIVEEEKPDPAEQARLAREAFFEVFWEIDKASMDAYVAEHPDVIANGWDSIHINEAGIEDEGTSIESIYGEQVLGIDAANGVLLLRVKGKGYRGVLAVGKNPAALSVETCSTYGTVGQKIGVTAEEHNGVLAMNGSGFPDPGGAGKGERVAGYAMSNGVEYGSHFTQWAYKRIELREDNRFYIKDASAPTGDGTTDATEFQPAMIIDGVKYTTDVWTDSNPRACIGQSDKYEILMLVIEGRLWLEGINGTSVNTCSDILLQHGCMQAMNLDGGSSAMMWFDGKYVMRSSSPDNRYNGGRPAPNAWVYKAAGTFEE
;
A
#
# COMPACT_ATOMS: atom_id res chain seq x y z
N MET A 1 75.56 19.60 -61.51
CA MET A 1 75.61 20.03 -62.95
C MET A 1 74.52 21.03 -63.03
N ALA A 2 74.84 22.30 -63.14
CA ALA A 2 75.00 23.11 -64.29
C ALA A 2 73.65 23.49 -64.90
N GLN A 3 73.29 24.64 -65.09
CA GLN A 3 73.71 26.00 -65.47
C GLN A 3 72.48 26.79 -65.86
N LEU A 4 72.29 27.95 -65.43
CA LEU A 4 72.61 29.27 -66.10
C LEU A 4 71.76 29.52 -67.33
N LYS A 5 71.07 30.58 -67.43
CA LYS A 5 71.33 31.99 -67.89
C LYS A 5 70.00 32.53 -68.44
N LEU A 6 69.64 33.72 -68.47
CA LEU A 6 70.07 35.13 -68.37
C LEU A 6 69.14 35.98 -69.24
N PHE A 7 68.87 37.21 -68.79
CA PHE A 7 68.54 38.44 -69.48
C PHE A 7 67.15 38.49 -70.21
N GLY A 8 66.37 39.47 -70.15
CA GLY A 8 66.58 40.87 -69.81
C GLY A 8 65.36 41.72 -70.16
N SER A 9 65.45 42.91 -69.78
CA SER A 9 64.92 44.13 -70.34
C SER A 9 63.57 44.66 -69.82
N ALA A 10 63.70 45.83 -69.30
CA ALA A 10 62.73 46.78 -68.80
C ALA A 10 61.76 47.34 -69.84
N ARG A 11 60.63 47.81 -69.40
CA ARG A 11 59.98 49.13 -69.68
C ARG A 11 58.67 49.19 -68.87
N GLY A 12 58.56 50.03 -67.87
CA GLY A 12 57.93 51.35 -67.88
C GLY A 12 56.39 51.28 -67.93
N GLY A 13 55.70 51.61 -66.91
CA GLY A 13 54.28 51.87 -67.04
C GLY A 13 53.53 51.99 -65.68
N ALA A 14 53.37 53.25 -65.29
CA ALA A 14 52.23 53.81 -64.53
C ALA A 14 51.75 53.10 -63.22
N ARG A 15 52.04 53.72 -62.10
CA ARG A 15 51.37 53.55 -60.81
C ARG A 15 49.87 53.89 -60.89
N VAL A 16 48.98 52.89 -60.73
CA VAL A 16 47.61 53.14 -60.39
C VAL A 16 47.48 52.72 -58.88
N ALA A 17 47.24 53.73 -58.04
CA ALA A 17 47.00 53.57 -56.65
C ALA A 17 45.70 52.77 -56.42
N LYS A 18 45.78 51.50 -55.97
CA LYS A 18 44.63 50.75 -55.44
C LYS A 18 44.27 51.27 -54.07
N ARG A 19 43.13 51.99 -53.99
CA ARG A 19 42.44 52.32 -52.77
C ARG A 19 42.28 51.01 -51.88
N GLY A 20 42.96 51.00 -50.77
CA GLY A 20 42.77 49.96 -49.77
C GLY A 20 41.30 49.90 -49.28
N LYS A 21 40.67 48.79 -49.54
CA LYS A 21 39.41 48.48 -48.82
C LYS A 21 39.68 48.36 -47.35
N LYS A 22 39.15 49.32 -46.55
CA LYS A 22 39.09 49.17 -45.10
C LYS A 22 38.24 47.93 -44.79
N GLU A 23 38.85 46.85 -44.29
CA GLU A 23 38.15 45.72 -43.69
C GLU A 23 37.37 46.24 -42.50
N LYS A 24 36.06 46.06 -42.59
CA LYS A 24 35.19 46.34 -41.43
C LYS A 24 35.54 45.33 -40.31
N PRO A 25 35.75 45.79 -39.06
CA PRO A 25 36.04 44.86 -37.95
C PRO A 25 34.93 43.86 -37.84
N ALA A 26 35.29 42.56 -37.81
CA ALA A 26 34.38 41.47 -37.64
C ALA A 26 33.52 41.70 -36.40
N ARG A 27 32.22 41.71 -36.57
CA ARG A 27 31.20 41.99 -35.59
C ARG A 27 31.22 40.90 -34.50
N GLN A 28 31.94 41.09 -33.38
CA GLN A 28 31.92 40.28 -32.18
C GLN A 28 30.57 40.43 -31.44
N LYS A 29 29.46 40.09 -32.07
CA LYS A 29 28.14 40.16 -31.45
C LYS A 29 27.54 38.77 -31.12
N LYS A 30 28.24 37.68 -31.46
CA LYS A 30 27.75 36.32 -31.21
C LYS A 30 27.82 35.91 -29.75
N PRO A 31 28.90 36.16 -28.98
CA PRO A 31 28.96 35.71 -27.58
C PRO A 31 27.99 36.45 -26.65
N LEU A 32 27.76 37.77 -26.90
CA LEU A 32 26.78 38.52 -26.06
C LEU A 32 25.34 38.06 -26.26
N LYS A 33 24.95 37.69 -27.50
CA LYS A 33 23.62 37.14 -27.73
C LYS A 33 23.44 35.75 -27.09
N ALA A 34 24.46 34.89 -27.19
CA ALA A 34 24.44 33.59 -26.52
C ALA A 34 24.36 33.74 -24.99
N LEU A 35 25.14 34.65 -24.39
CA LEU A 35 25.08 34.95 -22.97
C LEU A 35 23.69 35.47 -22.56
N ALA A 36 23.10 36.38 -23.35
CA ALA A 36 21.76 36.90 -23.07
C ALA A 36 20.69 35.80 -23.12
N ILE A 37 20.78 34.86 -24.07
CA ILE A 37 19.88 33.73 -24.17
C ILE A 37 20.03 32.83 -22.92
N VAL A 38 21.27 32.50 -22.53
CA VAL A 38 21.54 31.67 -21.33
C VAL A 38 20.99 32.33 -20.07
N LEU A 39 21.24 33.63 -19.89
CA LEU A 39 20.70 34.39 -18.75
C LEU A 39 19.17 34.42 -18.73
N THR A 40 18.54 34.61 -19.89
CA THR A 40 17.08 34.58 -19.99
C THR A 40 16.54 33.19 -19.61
N VAL A 41 17.15 32.11 -20.10
CA VAL A 41 16.76 30.74 -19.73
C VAL A 41 16.91 30.50 -18.24
N LEU A 42 18.04 30.96 -17.65
CA LEU A 42 18.26 30.83 -16.19
C LEU A 42 17.20 31.59 -15.40
N LEU A 43 16.89 32.83 -15.78
CA LEU A 43 15.83 33.63 -15.13
C LEU A 43 14.46 33.00 -15.28
N CYS A 44 14.15 32.40 -16.42
CA CYS A 44 12.90 31.65 -16.62
C CYS A 44 12.84 30.41 -15.73
N LEU A 45 13.94 29.66 -15.61
CA LEU A 45 14.02 28.49 -14.73
C LEU A 45 13.92 28.89 -13.26
N GLU A 46 14.58 29.98 -12.85
CA GLU A 46 14.47 30.53 -11.51
C GLU A 46 13.03 30.99 -11.22
N GLY A 47 12.41 31.73 -12.13
CA GLY A 47 11.01 32.14 -12.01
C GLY A 47 10.06 30.97 -11.89
N LEU A 48 10.27 29.92 -12.69
CA LEU A 48 9.48 28.67 -12.59
C LEU A 48 9.71 27.97 -11.26
N TYR A 49 10.95 27.92 -10.78
CA TYR A 49 11.27 27.38 -9.46
C TYR A 49 10.52 28.13 -8.35
N PHE A 50 10.59 29.47 -8.31
CA PHE A 50 9.87 30.28 -7.33
C PHE A 50 8.36 30.07 -7.42
N LEU A 51 7.83 29.98 -8.62
CA LEU A 51 6.40 29.66 -8.83
C LEU A 51 6.03 28.31 -8.22
N CYS A 52 6.82 27.26 -8.47
CA CYS A 52 6.57 25.93 -7.92
C CYS A 52 6.68 25.90 -6.38
N ILE A 53 7.64 26.61 -5.81
CA ILE A 53 7.95 26.56 -4.38
C ILE A 53 7.01 27.47 -3.55
N TYR A 54 6.68 28.66 -4.03
CA TYR A 54 5.99 29.66 -3.21
C TYR A 54 4.56 30.02 -3.65
N SER A 55 4.13 29.54 -4.83
CA SER A 55 2.79 29.85 -5.33
C SER A 55 1.68 29.25 -4.48
N ASN A 56 0.62 30.02 -4.29
CA ASN A 56 -0.63 29.57 -3.66
C ASN A 56 -1.69 29.13 -4.68
N ILE A 57 -1.34 29.03 -5.98
CA ILE A 57 -2.24 28.48 -6.99
C ILE A 57 -2.62 27.06 -6.57
N PRO A 58 -3.92 26.71 -6.45
CA PRO A 58 -4.37 25.45 -5.86
C PRO A 58 -3.73 24.21 -6.48
N PHE A 59 -3.63 24.18 -7.82
CA PHE A 59 -2.97 23.10 -8.55
C PHE A 59 -1.49 22.94 -8.16
N ILE A 60 -0.73 24.04 -8.15
CA ILE A 60 0.71 24.02 -7.80
C ILE A 60 0.89 23.65 -6.33
N LYS A 61 0.11 24.25 -5.42
CA LYS A 61 0.13 23.91 -3.98
C LYS A 61 -0.12 22.41 -3.78
N LYS A 62 -1.14 21.84 -4.43
CA LYS A 62 -1.47 20.42 -4.34
C LYS A 62 -0.28 19.53 -4.71
N TYR A 63 0.32 19.73 -5.88
CA TYR A 63 1.43 18.87 -6.34
C TYR A 63 2.71 19.08 -5.53
N ARG A 64 2.99 20.30 -5.09
CA ARG A 64 4.10 20.56 -4.16
C ARG A 64 3.91 19.81 -2.84
N THR A 65 2.71 19.85 -2.26
CA THR A 65 2.40 19.14 -1.01
C THR A 65 2.55 17.62 -1.19
N ILE A 66 2.05 17.06 -2.29
CA ILE A 66 2.23 15.64 -2.63
C ILE A 66 3.72 15.29 -2.72
N TYR A 67 4.50 16.10 -3.46
CA TYR A 67 5.93 15.86 -3.65
C TYR A 67 6.70 15.88 -2.31
N ILE A 68 6.48 16.92 -1.49
CA ILE A 68 7.14 17.06 -0.19
C ILE A 68 6.78 15.89 0.71
N ASN A 69 5.49 15.57 0.87
CA ASN A 69 5.06 14.48 1.75
C ASN A 69 5.56 13.13 1.24
N THR A 70 5.53 12.87 -0.08
CA THR A 70 6.08 11.64 -0.66
C THR A 70 7.56 11.50 -0.35
N ALA A 71 8.37 12.53 -0.52
CA ALA A 71 9.79 12.50 -0.24
C ALA A 71 10.06 12.34 1.27
N MET A 72 9.40 13.14 2.11
CA MET A 72 9.62 13.18 3.56
C MET A 72 9.10 11.92 4.30
N ASN A 73 8.11 11.22 3.74
CA ASN A 73 7.62 9.96 4.30
C ASN A 73 8.46 8.75 3.88
N THR A 74 9.57 8.94 3.16
CA THR A 74 10.50 7.87 2.82
C THR A 74 11.80 8.04 3.61
N MET A 75 12.31 6.99 4.24
CA MET A 75 13.58 7.04 4.98
C MET A 75 14.80 7.33 4.08
N ARG A 76 14.77 6.88 2.83
CA ARG A 76 15.91 6.92 1.89
C ARG A 76 15.92 8.12 0.96
N HIS A 77 14.78 8.78 0.73
CA HIS A 77 14.63 9.75 -0.36
C HIS A 77 14.25 11.16 0.14
N GLN A 78 14.37 11.44 1.43
CA GLN A 78 14.13 12.78 2.00
C GLN A 78 14.99 13.87 1.33
N TRP A 79 16.16 13.50 0.86
CA TRP A 79 17.07 14.40 0.14
C TRP A 79 16.42 15.01 -1.12
N LEU A 80 15.46 14.32 -1.76
CA LEU A 80 14.72 14.88 -2.90
C LEU A 80 13.94 16.15 -2.53
N ALA A 81 13.47 16.27 -1.29
CA ALA A 81 12.84 17.48 -0.82
C ALA A 81 13.90 18.43 -0.23
N THR A 82 14.76 17.98 0.68
CA THR A 82 15.67 18.82 1.46
C THR A 82 16.77 19.49 0.65
N TYR A 83 17.17 18.94 -0.52
CA TYR A 83 18.12 19.59 -1.42
C TYR A 83 17.51 20.69 -2.28
N PHE A 84 16.23 20.58 -2.62
CA PHE A 84 15.61 21.44 -3.63
C PHE A 84 14.56 22.38 -3.07
N ILE A 85 14.10 22.17 -1.85
CA ILE A 85 13.01 22.96 -1.24
C ILE A 85 13.52 23.53 0.09
N PRO A 86 13.33 24.83 0.33
CA PRO A 86 13.72 25.45 1.60
C PRO A 86 12.97 24.85 2.79
N ASP A 87 13.68 24.69 3.92
CA ASP A 87 13.16 24.06 5.14
C ASP A 87 11.84 24.68 5.61
N ASN A 88 11.73 26.01 5.57
CA ASN A 88 10.51 26.72 5.98
C ASN A 88 9.28 26.34 5.15
N VAL A 89 9.46 25.93 3.88
CA VAL A 89 8.36 25.44 3.04
C VAL A 89 8.03 24.00 3.39
N ILE A 90 9.04 23.18 3.62
CA ILE A 90 8.88 21.80 4.09
C ILE A 90 8.15 21.79 5.43
N ASP A 91 8.64 22.58 6.40
CA ASP A 91 8.07 22.68 7.75
C ASP A 91 6.61 23.11 7.72
N LYS A 92 6.28 24.10 6.88
CA LYS A 92 4.89 24.52 6.71
C LYS A 92 4.00 23.41 6.17
N VAL A 93 4.44 22.69 5.15
CA VAL A 93 3.67 21.55 4.60
C VAL A 93 3.52 20.44 5.64
N ARG A 94 4.58 20.15 6.38
CA ARG A 94 4.56 19.14 7.46
C ARG A 94 3.69 19.56 8.63
N TYR A 95 3.66 20.84 8.97
CA TYR A 95 2.74 21.38 9.98
C TYR A 95 1.28 21.29 9.54
N GLU A 96 0.94 21.72 8.29
CA GLU A 96 -0.41 21.58 7.74
C GLU A 96 -0.83 20.09 7.69
N TYR A 97 0.09 19.19 7.35
CA TYR A 97 -0.10 17.74 7.41
C TYR A 97 -0.40 17.29 8.85
N GLY A 98 0.39 17.76 9.82
CA GLY A 98 0.20 17.49 11.23
C GLY A 98 -1.19 17.90 11.75
N LEU A 99 -1.67 19.10 11.43
CA LEU A 99 -2.98 19.58 11.84
C LEU A 99 -4.14 18.71 11.32
N GLN A 100 -4.00 18.12 10.13
CA GLN A 100 -5.06 17.29 9.57
C GLN A 100 -5.04 15.87 10.14
N VAL A 101 -3.85 15.36 10.50
CA VAL A 101 -3.77 14.12 11.26
C VAL A 101 -4.44 14.27 12.63
N ALA A 102 -4.39 15.49 13.22
CA ALA A 102 -5.06 15.80 14.47
C ALA A 102 -6.61 15.68 14.41
N ALA A 103 -7.20 15.66 13.23
CA ALA A 103 -8.67 15.59 13.10
C ALA A 103 -9.28 14.31 13.71
N SER A 104 -8.49 13.23 13.82
CA SER A 104 -8.90 12.00 14.49
C SER A 104 -8.48 11.92 15.97
N ASN A 105 -7.77 12.93 16.51
CA ASN A 105 -7.32 12.85 17.91
C ASN A 105 -8.50 12.85 18.88
N GLY A 106 -8.38 12.01 19.91
CA GLY A 106 -9.44 11.80 20.90
C GLY A 106 -10.68 11.08 20.33
N LYS A 107 -10.63 10.63 19.09
CA LYS A 107 -11.67 9.76 18.53
C LYS A 107 -11.32 8.32 18.82
N GLU A 108 -12.26 7.63 19.44
CA GLU A 108 -12.19 6.21 19.73
C GLU A 108 -13.36 5.49 19.10
N SER A 109 -13.16 4.24 18.72
CA SER A 109 -14.23 3.41 18.15
C SER A 109 -15.33 3.15 19.16
N GLN A 110 -16.56 3.28 18.75
CA GLN A 110 -17.76 3.07 19.57
C GLN A 110 -18.65 1.94 19.02
N TRP A 111 -18.42 1.52 17.78
CA TRP A 111 -19.31 0.62 17.02
C TRP A 111 -20.79 1.07 17.00
N GLY A 112 -21.06 2.31 17.37
CA GLY A 112 -22.40 2.89 17.42
C GLY A 112 -23.31 2.15 18.40
N ASN A 113 -24.55 1.87 17.98
CA ASN A 113 -25.51 1.05 18.73
C ASN A 113 -25.42 -0.45 18.35
N ALA A 114 -24.28 -0.92 17.88
CA ALA A 114 -24.09 -2.34 17.65
C ALA A 114 -24.36 -3.09 18.95
N ASP A 115 -25.18 -4.10 18.90
CA ASP A 115 -25.51 -4.91 20.06
C ASP A 115 -24.21 -5.53 20.62
N ALA A 116 -23.77 -5.04 21.78
CA ALA A 116 -22.54 -5.50 22.42
C ALA A 116 -22.60 -6.99 22.81
N SER A 117 -23.79 -7.60 22.78
CA SER A 117 -24.02 -9.02 23.01
C SER A 117 -24.07 -9.85 21.72
N ALA A 118 -24.00 -9.22 20.54
CA ALA A 118 -23.99 -9.95 19.28
C ALA A 118 -22.70 -10.77 19.16
N GLU A 119 -22.85 -12.04 18.99
CA GLU A 119 -21.74 -12.95 18.68
C GLU A 119 -21.14 -12.57 17.32
N VAL A 120 -19.84 -12.32 17.26
CA VAL A 120 -19.15 -11.76 16.10
C VAL A 120 -18.52 -12.86 15.24
N THR A 121 -18.53 -14.10 15.73
CA THR A 121 -18.15 -15.27 14.95
C THR A 121 -19.21 -15.51 13.87
N LYS A 122 -18.78 -15.61 12.61
CA LYS A 122 -19.66 -16.04 11.53
C LYS A 122 -19.39 -17.49 11.21
N PRO A 123 -20.45 -18.31 11.05
CA PRO A 123 -20.28 -19.69 10.66
C PRO A 123 -19.52 -19.75 9.33
N THR A 124 -18.61 -20.71 9.23
CA THR A 124 -18.03 -21.12 7.95
C THR A 124 -19.09 -21.81 7.08
N VAL A 125 -18.81 -22.03 5.79
CA VAL A 125 -19.71 -22.79 4.92
C VAL A 125 -20.05 -24.15 5.54
N ASN A 126 -19.09 -24.82 6.18
CA ASN A 126 -19.25 -26.11 6.85
C ASN A 126 -20.21 -26.03 8.05
N GLU A 127 -20.20 -24.96 8.82
CA GLU A 127 -21.06 -24.77 10.00
C GLU A 127 -22.50 -24.48 9.57
N ILE A 128 -22.70 -23.68 8.53
CA ILE A 128 -24.04 -23.45 7.94
C ILE A 128 -24.65 -24.76 7.40
N GLU A 129 -23.85 -25.63 6.77
CA GLU A 129 -24.31 -26.95 6.32
C GLU A 129 -24.63 -27.87 7.49
N ALA A 130 -23.89 -27.83 8.59
CA ALA A 130 -24.15 -28.66 9.78
C ALA A 130 -25.48 -28.30 10.46
N GLU A 131 -25.85 -27.01 10.46
CA GLU A 131 -27.13 -26.56 11.03
C GLU A 131 -28.34 -26.98 10.20
N ILE A 132 -28.16 -27.16 8.87
CA ILE A 132 -29.22 -27.59 7.93
C ILE A 132 -29.44 -29.12 7.95
N VAL A 133 -28.48 -29.94 8.41
CA VAL A 133 -28.44 -31.42 8.24
C VAL A 133 -29.24 -32.20 9.32
N GLU A 134 -29.84 -31.57 10.35
CA GLU A 134 -30.57 -32.32 11.39
C GLU A 134 -31.97 -32.80 11.02
N GLU A 135 -32.59 -32.41 9.87
CA GLU A 135 -33.87 -32.91 9.42
C GLU A 135 -33.80 -33.57 8.01
N GLU A 136 -34.01 -34.90 7.95
CA GLU A 136 -34.14 -35.77 6.74
C GLU A 136 -33.19 -35.38 5.57
N LYS A 137 -32.16 -36.19 5.31
CA LYS A 137 -31.20 -35.94 4.20
C LYS A 137 -31.91 -35.53 2.93
N PRO A 138 -31.83 -34.28 2.49
CA PRO A 138 -32.43 -33.82 1.27
C PRO A 138 -31.90 -34.58 0.04
N ASP A 139 -32.65 -34.59 -1.05
CA ASP A 139 -32.23 -35.11 -2.35
C ASP A 139 -30.84 -34.50 -2.73
N PRO A 140 -29.91 -35.26 -3.33
CA PRO A 140 -28.58 -34.77 -3.72
C PRO A 140 -28.59 -33.44 -4.52
N ALA A 141 -29.63 -33.23 -5.35
CA ALA A 141 -29.77 -31.97 -6.07
C ALA A 141 -30.11 -30.78 -5.14
N GLU A 142 -30.91 -31.03 -4.12
CA GLU A 142 -31.28 -30.04 -3.10
C GLU A 142 -30.08 -29.75 -2.20
N GLN A 143 -29.29 -30.74 -1.81
CA GLN A 143 -28.02 -30.53 -1.06
C GLN A 143 -27.07 -29.66 -1.84
N ALA A 144 -26.81 -29.92 -3.12
CA ALA A 144 -25.96 -29.10 -3.96
C ALA A 144 -26.48 -27.66 -4.09
N ARG A 145 -27.80 -27.46 -4.15
CA ARG A 145 -28.40 -26.13 -4.17
C ARG A 145 -28.18 -25.38 -2.86
N LEU A 146 -28.40 -26.04 -1.72
CA LEU A 146 -28.24 -25.45 -0.39
C LEU A 146 -26.77 -25.11 -0.13
N ALA A 147 -25.82 -25.99 -0.45
CA ALA A 147 -24.40 -25.75 -0.33
C ALA A 147 -23.95 -24.55 -1.17
N ARG A 148 -24.47 -24.43 -2.40
CA ARG A 148 -24.19 -23.25 -3.24
C ARG A 148 -24.76 -21.97 -2.63
N GLU A 149 -25.96 -22.01 -2.07
CA GLU A 149 -26.57 -20.85 -1.43
C GLU A 149 -25.76 -20.43 -0.19
N ALA A 150 -25.36 -21.37 0.67
CA ALA A 150 -24.49 -21.15 1.81
C ALA A 150 -23.14 -20.52 1.40
N PHE A 151 -22.53 -21.02 0.33
CA PHE A 151 -21.31 -20.43 -0.22
C PHE A 151 -21.49 -18.95 -0.55
N PHE A 152 -22.55 -18.57 -1.28
CA PHE A 152 -22.81 -17.19 -1.64
C PHE A 152 -23.37 -16.34 -0.48
N GLU A 153 -23.78 -16.91 0.61
CA GLU A 153 -24.07 -16.19 1.85
C GLU A 153 -22.78 -15.78 2.54
N VAL A 154 -21.81 -16.67 2.62
CA VAL A 154 -20.47 -16.38 3.16
C VAL A 154 -19.69 -15.46 2.23
N PHE A 155 -19.59 -15.79 0.94
CA PHE A 155 -18.84 -15.03 -0.07
C PHE A 155 -19.76 -14.13 -0.90
N TRP A 156 -20.53 -13.29 -0.21
CA TRP A 156 -21.54 -12.41 -0.80
C TRP A 156 -20.99 -11.38 -1.78
N GLU A 157 -19.67 -11.08 -1.70
CA GLU A 157 -18.98 -10.17 -2.62
C GLU A 157 -18.80 -10.75 -4.02
N ILE A 158 -18.92 -12.06 -4.18
CA ILE A 158 -18.68 -12.71 -5.47
C ILE A 158 -19.90 -12.53 -6.38
N ASP A 159 -19.67 -12.08 -7.61
CA ASP A 159 -20.71 -12.09 -8.66
C ASP A 159 -21.06 -13.52 -9.03
N LYS A 160 -22.34 -13.88 -8.81
CA LYS A 160 -22.84 -15.25 -9.01
C LYS A 160 -22.72 -15.72 -10.45
N ALA A 161 -22.90 -14.82 -11.42
CA ALA A 161 -22.87 -15.19 -12.83
C ALA A 161 -21.45 -15.51 -13.30
N SER A 162 -20.46 -14.73 -12.87
CA SER A 162 -19.06 -14.98 -13.18
C SER A 162 -18.54 -16.26 -12.52
N MET A 163 -18.96 -16.53 -11.26
CA MET A 163 -18.62 -17.76 -10.57
C MET A 163 -19.22 -18.98 -11.23
N ASP A 164 -20.53 -18.95 -11.59
CA ASP A 164 -21.19 -20.05 -12.29
C ASP A 164 -20.52 -20.34 -13.65
N ALA A 165 -20.13 -19.30 -14.38
CA ALA A 165 -19.41 -19.46 -15.64
C ALA A 165 -18.04 -20.13 -15.44
N TYR A 166 -17.30 -19.71 -14.41
CA TYR A 166 -16.00 -20.30 -14.06
C TYR A 166 -16.15 -21.79 -13.67
N VAL A 167 -17.12 -22.13 -12.83
CA VAL A 167 -17.42 -23.52 -12.42
C VAL A 167 -17.83 -24.38 -13.62
N ALA A 168 -18.57 -23.82 -14.58
CA ALA A 168 -18.95 -24.56 -15.79
C ALA A 168 -17.72 -24.93 -16.65
N GLU A 169 -16.67 -24.10 -16.64
CA GLU A 169 -15.39 -24.35 -17.33
C GLU A 169 -14.45 -25.23 -16.48
N HIS A 170 -14.59 -25.20 -15.15
CA HIS A 170 -13.73 -25.87 -14.16
C HIS A 170 -14.59 -26.70 -13.17
N PRO A 171 -15.29 -27.75 -13.62
CA PRO A 171 -16.22 -28.49 -12.76
C PRO A 171 -15.56 -29.25 -11.61
N ASP A 172 -14.26 -29.46 -11.67
CA ASP A 172 -13.44 -30.07 -10.63
C ASP A 172 -13.32 -29.20 -9.38
N VAL A 173 -13.50 -27.87 -9.49
CA VAL A 173 -13.46 -26.93 -8.36
C VAL A 173 -14.53 -27.25 -7.31
N ILE A 174 -15.69 -27.77 -7.72
CA ILE A 174 -16.79 -28.17 -6.81
C ILE A 174 -16.94 -29.69 -6.67
N ALA A 175 -15.96 -30.47 -7.13
CA ALA A 175 -16.06 -31.94 -7.11
C ALA A 175 -16.21 -32.51 -5.68
N ASN A 176 -15.70 -31.79 -4.67
CA ASN A 176 -15.80 -32.16 -3.26
C ASN A 176 -16.84 -31.34 -2.48
N GLY A 177 -17.68 -30.54 -3.17
CA GLY A 177 -18.65 -29.64 -2.54
C GLY A 177 -18.25 -28.16 -2.60
N TRP A 178 -19.22 -27.30 -2.37
CA TRP A 178 -19.03 -25.84 -2.37
C TRP A 178 -18.24 -25.34 -1.14
N ASP A 179 -18.29 -26.05 -0.03
CA ASP A 179 -17.55 -25.83 1.20
C ASP A 179 -16.05 -26.11 1.08
N SER A 180 -15.70 -26.93 0.07
CA SER A 180 -14.33 -27.36 -0.20
C SER A 180 -13.66 -26.58 -1.36
N ILE A 181 -14.34 -25.53 -1.88
CA ILE A 181 -13.76 -24.71 -2.94
C ILE A 181 -12.43 -24.13 -2.48
N HIS A 182 -11.38 -24.47 -3.24
CA HIS A 182 -10.04 -23.90 -3.07
C HIS A 182 -9.50 -23.47 -4.43
N ILE A 183 -9.39 -22.14 -4.62
CA ILE A 183 -8.84 -21.52 -5.82
C ILE A 183 -7.67 -20.66 -5.36
N ASN A 184 -6.46 -20.95 -5.85
CA ASN A 184 -5.27 -20.16 -5.55
C ASN A 184 -4.55 -19.80 -6.86
N GLU A 185 -5.14 -18.87 -7.60
CA GLU A 185 -4.52 -18.16 -8.72
C GLU A 185 -3.83 -16.88 -8.25
N ALA A 186 -3.69 -16.72 -6.92
CA ALA A 186 -2.96 -15.64 -6.33
C ALA A 186 -1.47 -15.86 -6.47
N GLY A 187 -0.77 -14.91 -7.07
CA GLY A 187 0.67 -14.91 -7.22
C GLY A 187 1.17 -13.54 -7.62
N ILE A 188 2.49 -13.40 -7.64
CA ILE A 188 3.12 -12.09 -7.88
C ILE A 188 2.81 -11.57 -9.27
N GLU A 189 2.72 -12.45 -10.27
CA GLU A 189 2.53 -12.09 -11.67
C GLU A 189 1.31 -12.77 -12.30
N ASP A 190 0.47 -13.39 -11.49
CA ASP A 190 -0.69 -14.13 -11.98
C ASP A 190 -1.76 -13.21 -12.52
N GLU A 191 -2.45 -13.67 -13.57
CA GLU A 191 -3.57 -12.95 -14.16
C GLU A 191 -4.84 -13.06 -13.30
N GLY A 192 -4.93 -14.07 -12.44
CA GLY A 192 -6.10 -14.39 -11.61
C GLY A 192 -7.16 -15.18 -12.39
N THR A 193 -8.34 -15.32 -11.79
CA THR A 193 -9.48 -16.03 -12.40
C THR A 193 -10.30 -15.12 -13.31
N SER A 194 -11.30 -15.67 -14.00
CA SER A 194 -12.36 -14.93 -14.67
C SER A 194 -13.52 -14.53 -13.74
N ILE A 195 -13.45 -14.90 -12.45
CA ILE A 195 -14.47 -14.57 -11.45
C ILE A 195 -14.29 -13.10 -11.03
N GLU A 196 -15.39 -12.39 -10.89
CA GLU A 196 -15.41 -11.00 -10.46
C GLU A 196 -16.18 -10.83 -9.14
N SER A 197 -15.83 -9.80 -8.38
CA SER A 197 -16.67 -9.33 -7.28
C SER A 197 -17.87 -8.54 -7.83
N ILE A 198 -18.88 -8.32 -6.99
CA ILE A 198 -20.00 -7.41 -7.30
C ILE A 198 -19.57 -5.97 -7.58
N TYR A 199 -18.33 -5.63 -7.26
CA TYR A 199 -17.69 -4.33 -7.55
C TYR A 199 -16.81 -4.35 -8.81
N GLY A 200 -16.73 -5.49 -9.52
CA GLY A 200 -15.92 -5.67 -10.72
C GLY A 200 -14.43 -5.90 -10.43
N GLU A 201 -14.07 -6.29 -9.23
CA GLU A 201 -12.72 -6.68 -8.87
C GLU A 201 -12.50 -8.16 -9.21
N GLN A 202 -11.33 -8.47 -9.76
CA GLN A 202 -10.98 -9.84 -10.13
C GLN A 202 -10.68 -10.69 -8.89
N VAL A 203 -11.27 -11.85 -8.78
CA VAL A 203 -10.95 -12.83 -7.75
C VAL A 203 -9.61 -13.50 -8.08
N LEU A 204 -8.71 -13.52 -7.10
CA LEU A 204 -7.39 -14.16 -7.16
C LEU A 204 -7.35 -15.49 -6.44
N GLY A 205 -8.14 -15.65 -5.41
CA GLY A 205 -8.19 -16.84 -4.59
C GLY A 205 -9.46 -16.91 -3.75
N ILE A 206 -9.88 -18.12 -3.50
CA ILE A 206 -10.97 -18.47 -2.57
C ILE A 206 -10.52 -19.69 -1.79
N ASP A 207 -10.58 -19.60 -0.47
CA ASP A 207 -10.43 -20.73 0.43
C ASP A 207 -11.72 -20.83 1.26
N ALA A 208 -12.64 -21.66 0.80
CA ALA A 208 -13.96 -21.79 1.42
C ALA A 208 -13.86 -22.41 2.82
N ALA A 209 -12.95 -23.35 3.02
CA ALA A 209 -12.76 -24.02 4.31
C ALA A 209 -12.26 -23.07 5.41
N ASN A 210 -11.43 -22.08 5.04
CA ASN A 210 -10.88 -21.11 5.98
C ASN A 210 -11.61 -19.74 5.90
N GLY A 211 -12.59 -19.59 5.00
CA GLY A 211 -13.34 -18.35 4.85
C GLY A 211 -12.49 -17.18 4.35
N VAL A 212 -11.62 -17.39 3.36
CA VAL A 212 -10.75 -16.35 2.80
C VAL A 212 -11.08 -16.07 1.35
N LEU A 213 -11.22 -14.80 0.99
CA LEU A 213 -11.39 -14.31 -0.38
C LEU A 213 -10.29 -13.30 -0.70
N LEU A 214 -9.62 -13.46 -1.84
CA LEU A 214 -8.65 -12.50 -2.35
C LEU A 214 -9.16 -11.80 -3.61
N LEU A 215 -9.11 -10.48 -3.59
CA LEU A 215 -9.55 -9.60 -4.66
C LEU A 215 -8.38 -8.74 -5.16
N ARG A 216 -8.27 -8.61 -6.49
CA ARG A 216 -7.30 -7.70 -7.10
C ARG A 216 -7.87 -6.30 -7.16
N VAL A 217 -7.27 -5.38 -6.43
CA VAL A 217 -7.58 -3.96 -6.53
C VAL A 217 -6.59 -3.27 -7.46
N LYS A 218 -7.09 -2.44 -8.36
CA LYS A 218 -6.27 -1.71 -9.32
C LYS A 218 -6.86 -0.34 -9.64
N GLY A 219 -5.97 0.60 -9.96
CA GLY A 219 -6.37 1.93 -10.40
C GLY A 219 -5.21 2.65 -11.07
N LYS A 220 -5.36 3.95 -11.29
CA LYS A 220 -4.33 4.74 -11.97
C LYS A 220 -3.05 4.79 -11.13
N GLY A 221 -2.03 4.08 -11.58
CA GLY A 221 -0.70 4.08 -10.96
C GLY A 221 -0.55 3.15 -9.76
N TYR A 222 -1.50 2.25 -9.51
CA TYR A 222 -1.38 1.25 -8.44
C TYR A 222 -2.06 -0.07 -8.80
N ARG A 223 -1.58 -1.11 -8.17
CA ARG A 223 -2.13 -2.45 -8.13
C ARG A 223 -1.95 -2.99 -6.71
N GLY A 224 -2.87 -3.82 -6.25
CA GLY A 224 -2.80 -4.43 -4.92
C GLY A 224 -3.74 -5.61 -4.77
N VAL A 225 -3.82 -6.09 -3.55
CA VAL A 225 -4.70 -7.18 -3.14
C VAL A 225 -5.47 -6.76 -1.90
N LEU A 226 -6.78 -6.95 -1.94
CA LEU A 226 -7.66 -6.93 -0.78
C LEU A 226 -7.99 -8.38 -0.42
N ALA A 227 -7.63 -8.80 0.78
CA ALA A 227 -8.06 -10.06 1.34
C ALA A 227 -9.21 -9.81 2.32
N VAL A 228 -10.24 -10.64 2.23
CA VAL A 228 -11.41 -10.63 3.13
C VAL A 228 -11.40 -11.94 3.90
N GLY A 229 -11.23 -11.86 5.22
CA GLY A 229 -11.33 -12.98 6.15
C GLY A 229 -12.71 -12.99 6.81
N LYS A 230 -13.46 -14.07 6.67
CA LYS A 230 -14.85 -14.14 7.08
C LYS A 230 -15.05 -14.36 8.57
N ASN A 231 -14.08 -14.99 9.23
CA ASN A 231 -14.11 -15.23 10.68
C ASN A 231 -13.09 -14.35 11.41
N PRO A 232 -13.50 -13.31 12.14
CA PRO A 232 -12.58 -12.46 12.88
C PRO A 232 -11.86 -13.17 14.04
N ALA A 233 -12.41 -14.26 14.58
CA ALA A 233 -11.76 -15.06 15.62
C ALA A 233 -10.47 -15.76 15.13
N ALA A 234 -10.33 -15.96 13.82
CA ALA A 234 -9.13 -16.53 13.22
C ALA A 234 -7.93 -15.58 13.19
N LEU A 235 -8.15 -14.30 13.49
CA LEU A 235 -7.12 -13.27 13.35
C LEU A 235 -6.34 -13.06 14.66
N SER A 236 -5.03 -12.94 14.55
CA SER A 236 -4.15 -12.53 15.66
C SER A 236 -2.92 -11.77 15.16
N VAL A 237 -2.23 -11.09 16.05
CA VAL A 237 -0.87 -10.61 15.81
C VAL A 237 0.11 -11.70 16.23
N GLU A 238 0.95 -12.14 15.31
CA GLU A 238 1.97 -13.13 15.60
C GLU A 238 3.37 -12.52 15.56
N THR A 239 4.08 -12.67 16.67
CA THR A 239 5.45 -12.18 16.80
C THR A 239 6.43 -13.21 16.26
N CYS A 240 7.40 -12.79 15.45
CA CYS A 240 8.38 -13.70 14.88
C CYS A 240 9.21 -14.42 15.96
N SER A 241 9.55 -15.69 15.74
CA SER A 241 10.31 -16.53 16.69
C SER A 241 11.72 -15.98 16.98
N THR A 242 12.26 -15.14 16.12
CA THR A 242 13.57 -14.49 16.26
C THR A 242 13.52 -13.07 16.80
N TYR A 243 12.37 -12.66 17.39
CA TYR A 243 12.18 -11.32 17.95
C TYR A 243 13.31 -10.89 18.90
N GLY A 244 13.75 -9.66 18.76
CA GLY A 244 14.85 -9.10 19.54
C GLY A 244 16.22 -9.28 18.90
N THR A 245 16.37 -10.15 17.89
CA THR A 245 17.61 -10.42 17.17
C THR A 245 17.52 -9.98 15.72
N VAL A 246 16.51 -10.48 15.00
CA VAL A 246 16.21 -10.16 13.59
C VAL A 246 14.74 -10.49 13.34
N GLY A 247 14.08 -9.75 12.47
CA GLY A 247 12.72 -10.07 12.02
C GLY A 247 12.70 -11.28 11.08
N GLN A 248 11.50 -11.77 10.81
CA GLN A 248 11.25 -12.84 9.83
C GLN A 248 10.43 -12.34 8.65
N LYS A 249 10.45 -13.09 7.56
CA LYS A 249 9.49 -12.92 6.47
C LYS A 249 8.10 -13.28 7.00
N ILE A 250 7.10 -12.50 6.64
CA ILE A 250 5.74 -12.71 7.18
C ILE A 250 5.17 -14.10 6.86
N GLY A 251 5.53 -14.69 5.71
CA GLY A 251 5.12 -16.05 5.38
C GLY A 251 5.69 -17.10 6.35
N VAL A 252 6.96 -16.93 6.78
CA VAL A 252 7.56 -17.83 7.79
C VAL A 252 6.82 -17.70 9.12
N THR A 253 6.52 -16.45 9.54
CA THR A 253 5.73 -16.22 10.77
C THR A 253 4.33 -16.84 10.63
N ALA A 254 3.68 -16.72 9.47
CA ALA A 254 2.38 -17.34 9.24
C ALA A 254 2.43 -18.87 9.34
N GLU A 255 3.40 -19.51 8.70
CA GLU A 255 3.59 -20.97 8.72
C GLU A 255 3.86 -21.48 10.15
N GLU A 256 4.67 -20.76 10.94
CA GLU A 256 4.96 -21.10 12.34
C GLU A 256 3.69 -21.07 13.23
N HIS A 257 2.65 -20.30 12.83
CA HIS A 257 1.42 -20.09 13.59
C HIS A 257 0.15 -20.61 12.90
N ASN A 258 0.27 -21.60 12.01
CA ASN A 258 -0.85 -22.21 11.28
C ASN A 258 -1.66 -21.18 10.46
N GLY A 259 -1.03 -20.11 10.00
CA GLY A 259 -1.68 -19.09 9.17
C GLY A 259 -1.94 -19.57 7.75
N VAL A 260 -3.07 -19.16 7.20
CA VAL A 260 -3.41 -19.32 5.78
C VAL A 260 -3.31 -18.00 5.02
N LEU A 261 -3.42 -16.87 5.75
CA LEU A 261 -3.26 -15.53 5.21
C LEU A 261 -2.46 -14.68 6.20
N ALA A 262 -1.55 -13.84 5.71
CA ALA A 262 -0.82 -12.90 6.56
C ALA A 262 -0.48 -11.60 5.83
N MET A 263 -0.41 -10.51 6.60
CA MET A 263 0.18 -9.25 6.18
C MET A 263 1.14 -8.72 7.24
N ASN A 264 2.04 -7.80 6.87
CA ASN A 264 2.93 -7.19 7.84
C ASN A 264 2.14 -6.40 8.92
N GLY A 265 2.64 -6.46 10.14
CA GLY A 265 2.04 -5.79 11.29
C GLY A 265 2.69 -4.42 11.59
N SER A 266 3.43 -4.35 12.69
CA SER A 266 4.05 -3.13 13.19
C SER A 266 5.20 -2.62 12.31
N GLY A 267 5.44 -1.33 12.35
CA GLY A 267 6.72 -0.76 11.92
C GLY A 267 7.86 -1.23 12.83
N PHE A 268 9.10 -0.97 12.41
CA PHE A 268 10.30 -1.29 13.17
C PHE A 268 11.36 -0.18 13.02
N PRO A 269 12.31 -0.06 13.96
CA PRO A 269 13.40 0.90 13.85
C PRO A 269 14.19 0.69 12.56
N ASP A 270 14.24 1.72 11.71
CA ASP A 270 14.80 1.64 10.35
C ASP A 270 15.75 2.81 10.03
N PRO A 271 16.84 2.97 10.77
CA PRO A 271 17.78 4.06 10.54
C PRO A 271 18.41 3.95 9.15
N GLY A 272 18.18 4.96 8.30
CA GLY A 272 18.71 5.00 6.94
C GLY A 272 18.21 3.88 6.01
N GLY A 273 17.13 3.18 6.36
CA GLY A 273 16.59 2.07 5.58
C GLY A 273 17.33 0.74 5.77
N ALA A 274 18.13 0.59 6.84
CA ALA A 274 18.96 -0.59 7.13
C ALA A 274 18.40 -1.48 8.27
N GLY A 275 17.21 -1.17 8.79
CA GLY A 275 16.56 -1.97 9.85
C GLY A 275 16.33 -3.42 9.42
N LYS A 276 16.42 -4.32 10.39
CA LYS A 276 16.31 -5.77 10.18
C LYS A 276 15.00 -6.35 10.71
N GLY A 277 14.05 -5.49 11.14
CA GLY A 277 12.77 -5.95 11.70
C GLY A 277 12.91 -6.66 13.06
N GLU A 278 13.96 -6.40 13.82
CA GLU A 278 14.27 -7.10 15.06
C GLU A 278 13.31 -6.80 16.21
N ARG A 279 12.67 -5.63 16.20
CA ARG A 279 11.73 -5.18 17.23
C ARG A 279 10.67 -4.27 16.66
N VAL A 280 9.52 -4.25 17.30
CA VAL A 280 8.46 -3.29 16.96
C VAL A 280 8.89 -1.85 17.26
N ALA A 281 8.52 -0.92 16.40
CA ALA A 281 8.50 0.51 16.69
C ALA A 281 7.11 0.85 17.23
N GLY A 282 7.05 1.46 18.41
CA GLY A 282 5.79 1.64 19.12
C GLY A 282 5.41 0.39 19.95
N TYR A 283 4.13 0.27 20.26
CA TYR A 283 3.56 -0.84 21.02
C TYR A 283 2.90 -1.86 20.11
N ALA A 284 3.00 -3.12 20.49
CA ALA A 284 2.20 -4.21 19.94
C ALA A 284 1.77 -5.15 21.05
N MET A 285 0.67 -5.84 20.87
CA MET A 285 0.24 -6.96 21.69
C MET A 285 0.04 -8.16 20.75
N SER A 286 0.48 -9.32 21.19
CA SER A 286 0.38 -10.58 20.47
C SER A 286 -0.13 -11.64 21.45
N ASN A 287 -1.36 -12.11 21.26
CA ASN A 287 -2.02 -13.08 22.13
C ASN A 287 -1.91 -12.69 23.63
N GLY A 288 -2.20 -11.44 23.97
CA GLY A 288 -2.14 -10.90 25.34
C GLY A 288 -0.74 -10.55 25.84
N VAL A 289 0.32 -10.79 25.06
CA VAL A 289 1.70 -10.45 25.45
C VAL A 289 2.10 -9.11 24.84
N GLU A 290 2.57 -8.19 25.66
CA GLU A 290 2.97 -6.83 25.24
C GLU A 290 4.40 -6.78 24.72
N TYR A 291 4.61 -6.00 23.66
CA TYR A 291 5.91 -5.75 23.03
C TYR A 291 6.11 -4.25 22.77
N GLY A 292 7.34 -3.78 22.95
CA GLY A 292 7.71 -2.40 22.67
C GLY A 292 7.20 -1.40 23.71
N SER A 293 6.89 -0.19 23.28
CA SER A 293 6.38 0.91 24.12
C SER A 293 5.51 1.83 23.28
N HIS A 294 4.46 2.36 23.87
CA HIS A 294 3.54 3.27 23.19
C HIS A 294 4.23 4.46 22.54
N PHE A 295 3.80 4.79 21.34
CA PHE A 295 4.17 6.06 20.73
C PHE A 295 3.58 7.22 21.56
N THR A 296 4.41 8.21 21.81
CA THR A 296 4.01 9.43 22.49
C THR A 296 3.59 10.55 21.53
N GLN A 297 3.87 10.39 20.24
CA GLN A 297 3.47 11.36 19.24
C GLN A 297 1.96 11.24 18.97
N TRP A 298 1.27 12.35 19.09
CA TRP A 298 -0.17 12.49 18.93
C TRP A 298 -0.75 11.98 17.58
N ALA A 299 0.09 11.79 16.55
CA ALA A 299 -0.33 11.29 15.25
C ALA A 299 -0.56 9.77 15.20
N TYR A 300 -0.01 9.05 16.18
CA TYR A 300 -0.08 7.59 16.20
C TYR A 300 -1.36 7.11 16.87
N LYS A 301 -1.89 6.06 16.31
CA LYS A 301 -3.08 5.35 16.77
C LYS A 301 -2.73 3.90 17.04
N ARG A 302 -3.55 3.26 17.85
CA ARG A 302 -3.52 1.82 18.09
C ARG A 302 -4.81 1.21 17.59
N ILE A 303 -4.70 0.12 16.83
CA ILE A 303 -5.80 -0.79 16.53
C ILE A 303 -5.70 -1.98 17.45
N GLU A 304 -6.78 -2.27 18.17
CA GLU A 304 -6.91 -3.34 19.14
C GLU A 304 -7.95 -4.35 18.64
N LEU A 305 -7.57 -5.62 18.54
CA LEU A 305 -8.53 -6.72 18.48
C LEU A 305 -8.83 -7.15 19.91
N ARG A 306 -10.10 -7.32 20.26
CA ARG A 306 -10.52 -7.69 21.59
C ARG A 306 -11.22 -9.04 21.60
N GLU A 307 -11.45 -9.58 22.81
CA GLU A 307 -12.15 -10.85 23.05
C GLU A 307 -13.53 -10.95 22.38
N ASP A 308 -14.16 -9.82 22.07
CA ASP A 308 -15.41 -9.75 21.31
C ASP A 308 -15.21 -9.83 19.79
N ASN A 309 -14.01 -10.15 19.32
CA ASN A 309 -13.61 -10.24 17.92
C ASN A 309 -13.83 -8.95 17.11
N ARG A 310 -13.78 -7.78 17.78
CA ARG A 310 -13.95 -6.48 17.16
C ARG A 310 -12.67 -5.65 17.18
N PHE A 311 -12.48 -4.87 16.14
CA PHE A 311 -11.43 -3.86 16.11
C PHE A 311 -11.87 -2.57 16.80
N TYR A 312 -10.99 -2.07 17.65
CA TYR A 312 -11.12 -0.76 18.29
C TYR A 312 -9.91 0.11 17.96
N ILE A 313 -10.16 1.38 17.65
CA ILE A 313 -9.10 2.36 17.36
C ILE A 313 -9.07 3.38 18.48
N LYS A 314 -7.87 3.59 19.03
CA LYS A 314 -7.60 4.54 20.12
C LYS A 314 -6.34 5.37 19.80
N ASP A 315 -6.17 6.48 20.51
CA ASP A 315 -4.88 7.18 20.50
C ASP A 315 -3.80 6.25 21.09
N ALA A 316 -2.61 6.22 20.50
CA ALA A 316 -1.51 5.36 20.95
C ALA A 316 -1.14 5.62 22.43
N SER A 317 -1.26 6.88 22.87
CA SER A 317 -1.00 7.28 24.26
C SER A 317 -2.13 6.94 25.25
N ALA A 318 -3.30 6.49 24.76
CA ALA A 318 -4.40 6.08 25.64
C ALA A 318 -4.11 4.68 26.26
N PRO A 319 -4.64 4.38 27.45
CA PRO A 319 -4.54 3.04 28.02
C PRO A 319 -5.10 1.97 27.06
N THR A 320 -4.48 0.80 27.04
CA THR A 320 -5.01 -0.36 26.34
C THR A 320 -6.41 -0.70 26.86
N GLY A 321 -7.33 -1.02 25.97
CA GLY A 321 -8.70 -1.37 26.35
C GLY A 321 -8.79 -2.74 27.03
N ASP A 322 -9.77 -2.88 27.90
CA ASP A 322 -10.05 -4.18 28.55
C ASP A 322 -10.40 -5.22 27.47
N GLY A 323 -9.97 -6.46 27.68
CA GLY A 323 -10.20 -7.56 26.75
C GLY A 323 -9.39 -7.48 25.46
N THR A 324 -8.40 -6.60 25.34
CA THR A 324 -7.51 -6.56 24.17
C THR A 324 -6.62 -7.81 24.17
N THR A 325 -6.68 -8.57 23.09
CA THR A 325 -5.84 -9.76 22.85
C THR A 325 -4.66 -9.44 21.93
N ASP A 326 -4.90 -8.61 20.92
CA ASP A 326 -3.92 -8.27 19.89
C ASP A 326 -3.99 -6.78 19.54
N ALA A 327 -2.84 -6.18 19.26
CA ALA A 327 -2.79 -4.77 18.89
C ALA A 327 -1.53 -4.41 18.12
N THR A 328 -1.64 -3.39 17.28
CA THR A 328 -0.48 -2.72 16.67
C THR A 328 -0.68 -1.21 16.65
N GLU A 329 0.42 -0.46 16.70
CA GLU A 329 0.42 0.99 16.58
C GLU A 329 1.02 1.46 15.26
N PHE A 330 0.33 2.38 14.60
CA PHE A 330 0.85 3.12 13.43
C PHE A 330 0.03 4.39 13.17
N GLN A 331 0.18 4.99 11.98
CA GLN A 331 -0.54 6.19 11.56
C GLN A 331 -0.88 6.17 10.07
N PRO A 332 -2.01 6.81 9.73
CA PRO A 332 -3.09 7.33 10.55
C PRO A 332 -4.17 6.28 10.84
N ALA A 333 -5.12 6.60 11.75
CA ALA A 333 -6.45 6.02 11.65
C ALA A 333 -7.08 6.47 10.33
N MET A 334 -7.68 5.55 9.62
CA MET A 334 -8.27 5.77 8.31
C MET A 334 -9.78 5.95 8.39
N ILE A 335 -10.43 5.02 9.05
CA ILE A 335 -11.88 4.94 9.23
C ILE A 335 -12.13 4.62 10.70
N ILE A 336 -13.03 5.36 11.34
CA ILE A 336 -13.52 5.10 12.70
C ILE A 336 -15.05 5.18 12.66
N ASP A 337 -15.72 4.10 13.05
CA ASP A 337 -17.18 3.94 13.02
C ASP A 337 -17.80 4.32 11.66
N GLY A 338 -17.18 3.84 10.57
CA GLY A 338 -17.60 4.10 9.19
C GLY A 338 -17.29 5.53 8.69
N VAL A 339 -16.68 6.37 9.54
CA VAL A 339 -16.33 7.75 9.17
C VAL A 339 -14.87 7.82 8.69
N LYS A 340 -14.68 8.34 7.49
CA LYS A 340 -13.36 8.54 6.89
C LYS A 340 -12.64 9.75 7.51
N TYR A 341 -11.44 9.53 8.02
CA TYR A 341 -10.57 10.58 8.59
C TYR A 341 -9.39 10.96 7.70
N THR A 342 -9.12 10.19 6.65
CA THR A 342 -8.10 10.53 5.66
C THR A 342 -8.65 11.57 4.68
N THR A 343 -7.96 12.69 4.58
CA THR A 343 -8.35 13.84 3.79
C THR A 343 -7.33 14.14 2.70
N ASP A 344 -7.40 15.30 2.07
CA ASP A 344 -6.51 15.75 0.99
C ASP A 344 -5.00 15.76 1.35
N VAL A 345 -4.64 15.54 2.61
CA VAL A 345 -3.25 15.53 3.08
C VAL A 345 -2.58 14.18 2.89
N TRP A 346 -3.32 13.10 3.01
CA TRP A 346 -2.81 11.74 2.84
C TRP A 346 -2.77 11.33 1.36
N THR A 347 -2.26 12.22 0.51
CA THR A 347 -2.29 12.10 -0.95
C THR A 347 -0.99 11.61 -1.57
N ASP A 348 0.05 11.38 -0.76
CA ASP A 348 1.35 10.85 -1.23
C ASP A 348 1.21 9.41 -1.71
N SER A 349 1.80 9.12 -2.87
CA SER A 349 1.75 7.80 -3.49
C SER A 349 2.89 6.92 -2.98
N ASN A 350 2.55 5.84 -2.28
CA ASN A 350 3.49 4.85 -1.75
C ASN A 350 2.86 3.44 -1.77
N PRO A 351 3.67 2.36 -1.65
CA PRO A 351 3.15 1.07 -1.24
C PRO A 351 2.46 1.20 0.11
N ARG A 352 1.32 0.53 0.30
CA ARG A 352 0.48 0.64 1.50
C ARG A 352 0.15 -0.73 2.07
N ALA A 353 0.02 -0.78 3.38
CA ALA A 353 -0.58 -1.88 4.10
C ALA A 353 -1.63 -1.28 5.04
N CYS A 354 -2.85 -1.80 4.99
CA CYS A 354 -3.97 -1.30 5.78
C CYS A 354 -4.77 -2.50 6.28
N ILE A 355 -5.21 -2.43 7.53
CA ILE A 355 -6.08 -3.43 8.12
C ILE A 355 -7.37 -2.77 8.60
N GLY A 356 -8.48 -3.46 8.47
CA GLY A 356 -9.79 -2.98 8.93
C GLY A 356 -10.77 -4.10 9.16
N GLN A 357 -11.96 -3.73 9.61
CA GLN A 357 -13.08 -4.62 9.84
C GLN A 357 -14.36 -4.00 9.27
N SER A 358 -15.16 -4.81 8.57
CA SER A 358 -16.41 -4.38 7.96
C SER A 358 -17.56 -4.29 8.97
N ASP A 359 -18.71 -3.75 8.54
CA ASP A 359 -19.98 -3.74 9.28
C ASP A 359 -20.55 -5.15 9.48
N LYS A 360 -20.02 -6.12 8.74
CA LYS A 360 -20.30 -7.56 8.89
C LYS A 360 -19.25 -8.28 9.72
N TYR A 361 -18.36 -7.52 10.36
CA TYR A 361 -17.24 -7.97 11.19
C TYR A 361 -16.13 -8.72 10.43
N GLU A 362 -16.18 -8.78 9.11
CA GLU A 362 -15.16 -9.41 8.28
C GLU A 362 -13.85 -8.63 8.37
N ILE A 363 -12.74 -9.35 8.37
CA ILE A 363 -11.40 -8.76 8.38
C ILE A 363 -11.01 -8.33 6.97
N LEU A 364 -10.60 -7.09 6.84
CA LEU A 364 -10.17 -6.49 5.57
C LEU A 364 -8.67 -6.21 5.63
N MET A 365 -7.87 -6.94 4.86
CA MET A 365 -6.44 -6.74 4.72
C MET A 365 -6.15 -6.19 3.33
N LEU A 366 -5.73 -4.94 3.23
CA LEU A 366 -5.43 -4.27 1.96
C LEU A 366 -3.96 -3.98 1.84
N VAL A 367 -3.31 -4.51 0.81
CA VAL A 367 -1.91 -4.20 0.51
C VAL A 367 -1.76 -3.73 -0.94
N ILE A 368 -1.05 -2.62 -1.13
CA ILE A 368 -0.85 -1.96 -2.42
C ILE A 368 0.64 -1.99 -2.79
N GLU A 369 0.94 -2.47 -4.00
CA GLU A 369 2.26 -2.36 -4.62
C GLU A 369 2.61 -0.91 -4.96
N GLY A 370 3.90 -0.62 -5.04
CA GLY A 370 4.36 0.69 -5.52
C GLY A 370 5.87 0.77 -5.70
N ARG A 371 6.34 1.95 -6.12
CA ARG A 371 7.75 2.21 -6.45
C ARG A 371 8.30 1.30 -7.57
N LEU A 372 7.40 0.77 -8.41
CA LEU A 372 7.71 0.03 -9.63
C LEU A 372 7.54 0.98 -10.83
N TRP A 373 8.36 2.01 -10.87
CA TRP A 373 8.21 3.22 -11.68
C TRP A 373 8.25 2.95 -13.18
N LEU A 374 9.09 1.97 -13.59
CA LEU A 374 9.19 1.56 -14.99
C LEU A 374 7.92 0.87 -15.53
N GLU A 375 7.09 0.36 -14.61
CA GLU A 375 5.82 -0.29 -14.92
C GLU A 375 4.62 0.66 -14.71
N GLY A 376 4.88 1.90 -14.31
CA GLY A 376 3.83 2.86 -14.00
C GLY A 376 3.09 2.59 -12.68
N ILE A 377 3.58 1.65 -11.85
CA ILE A 377 3.00 1.31 -10.54
C ILE A 377 3.76 2.08 -9.46
N ASN A 378 3.23 3.25 -9.10
CA ASN A 378 3.86 4.16 -8.14
C ASN A 378 3.42 3.90 -6.70
N GLY A 379 2.28 3.24 -6.53
CA GLY A 379 1.54 3.11 -5.28
C GLY A 379 0.34 4.04 -5.22
N THR A 380 -0.30 4.12 -4.07
CA THR A 380 -1.46 4.98 -3.89
C THR A 380 -1.43 5.74 -2.56
N SER A 381 -2.41 6.62 -2.38
CA SER A 381 -2.57 7.39 -1.15
C SER A 381 -3.34 6.60 -0.10
N VAL A 382 -3.13 6.93 1.18
CA VAL A 382 -3.95 6.41 2.28
C VAL A 382 -5.42 6.77 2.07
N ASN A 383 -5.69 7.95 1.52
CA ASN A 383 -7.04 8.40 1.18
C ASN A 383 -7.74 7.45 0.18
N THR A 384 -7.02 7.00 -0.85
CA THR A 384 -7.54 6.01 -1.83
C THR A 384 -7.75 4.65 -1.17
N CYS A 385 -6.83 4.22 -0.29
CA CYS A 385 -7.01 2.97 0.47
C CYS A 385 -8.29 3.02 1.33
N SER A 386 -8.59 4.18 1.95
CA SER A 386 -9.84 4.37 2.69
C SER A 386 -11.07 4.24 1.80
N ASP A 387 -11.02 4.76 0.56
CA ASP A 387 -12.14 4.64 -0.38
C ASP A 387 -12.38 3.18 -0.79
N ILE A 388 -11.31 2.42 -1.03
CA ILE A 388 -11.40 0.97 -1.31
C ILE A 388 -12.04 0.23 -0.14
N LEU A 389 -11.56 0.46 1.09
CA LEU A 389 -12.10 -0.22 2.27
C LEU A 389 -13.55 0.17 2.56
N LEU A 390 -13.94 1.44 2.38
CA LEU A 390 -15.33 1.87 2.53
C LEU A 390 -16.27 1.22 1.51
N GLN A 391 -15.81 0.95 0.29
CA GLN A 391 -16.58 0.20 -0.70
C GLN A 391 -16.97 -1.19 -0.21
N HIS A 392 -16.13 -1.80 0.64
CA HIS A 392 -16.35 -3.09 1.29
C HIS A 392 -16.96 -2.97 2.70
N GLY A 393 -17.67 -1.88 2.99
CA GLY A 393 -18.41 -1.71 4.24
C GLY A 393 -17.55 -1.50 5.49
N CYS A 394 -16.29 -1.06 5.33
CA CYS A 394 -15.35 -0.93 6.45
C CYS A 394 -15.84 0.07 7.50
N MET A 395 -15.86 -0.37 8.76
CA MET A 395 -16.21 0.42 9.94
C MET A 395 -14.97 0.93 10.67
N GLN A 396 -13.95 0.10 10.82
CA GLN A 396 -12.70 0.45 11.51
C GLN A 396 -11.52 0.14 10.59
N ALA A 397 -10.62 1.09 10.36
CA ALA A 397 -9.40 0.82 9.59
C ALA A 397 -8.23 1.69 10.02
N MET A 398 -7.06 1.10 9.99
CA MET A 398 -5.78 1.77 10.25
C MET A 398 -4.77 1.47 9.16
N ASN A 399 -3.99 2.49 8.77
CA ASN A 399 -2.80 2.31 7.97
C ASN A 399 -1.69 1.71 8.84
N LEU A 400 -0.94 0.77 8.28
CA LEU A 400 0.20 0.11 8.89
C LEU A 400 1.52 0.51 8.19
N ASP A 401 2.62 -0.16 8.56
CA ASP A 401 3.91 0.08 7.91
C ASP A 401 3.85 -0.27 6.42
N GLY A 402 4.09 0.71 5.60
CA GLY A 402 4.03 0.64 4.16
C GLY A 402 5.41 0.51 3.50
N GLY A 403 5.55 1.07 2.30
CA GLY A 403 6.82 1.08 1.60
C GLY A 403 7.33 -0.32 1.29
N SER A 404 8.57 -0.61 1.66
CA SER A 404 9.19 -1.92 1.41
C SER A 404 8.77 -3.02 2.39
N SER A 405 8.02 -2.65 3.43
CA SER A 405 7.45 -3.60 4.40
C SER A 405 6.07 -4.11 3.98
N ALA A 406 5.36 -3.37 3.11
CA ALA A 406 4.03 -3.74 2.64
C ALA A 406 4.07 -5.07 1.88
N MET A 407 3.53 -6.12 2.47
CA MET A 407 3.52 -7.49 1.93
C MET A 407 2.26 -8.23 2.36
N MET A 408 1.83 -9.17 1.51
CA MET A 408 0.79 -10.14 1.79
C MET A 408 1.24 -11.53 1.35
N TRP A 409 0.91 -12.51 2.16
CA TRP A 409 1.16 -13.93 1.92
C TRP A 409 -0.16 -14.70 2.05
N PHE A 410 -0.41 -15.65 1.17
CA PHE A 410 -1.59 -16.49 1.17
C PHE A 410 -1.23 -17.88 0.72
N ASP A 411 -1.61 -18.88 1.51
CA ASP A 411 -1.50 -20.31 1.21
C ASP A 411 -0.14 -20.67 0.55
N GLY A 412 0.95 -20.43 1.26
CA GLY A 412 2.30 -20.79 0.83
C GLY A 412 2.96 -19.80 -0.14
N LYS A 413 2.28 -18.74 -0.60
CA LYS A 413 2.79 -17.83 -1.63
C LYS A 413 2.72 -16.36 -1.21
N TYR A 414 3.69 -15.56 -1.67
CA TYR A 414 3.56 -14.10 -1.67
C TYR A 414 2.74 -13.67 -2.88
N VAL A 415 1.69 -12.89 -2.63
CA VAL A 415 0.70 -12.52 -3.66
C VAL A 415 0.96 -11.16 -4.28
N MET A 416 2.10 -10.54 -3.97
CA MET A 416 2.49 -9.24 -4.48
C MET A 416 4.01 -9.01 -4.40
N ARG A 417 4.51 -8.01 -5.12
CA ARG A 417 5.92 -7.63 -5.14
C ARG A 417 6.23 -6.57 -4.08
N SER A 418 7.37 -6.75 -3.40
CA SER A 418 7.90 -5.70 -2.54
C SER A 418 8.52 -4.56 -3.35
N SER A 419 8.46 -3.36 -2.82
CA SER A 419 9.22 -2.22 -3.34
C SER A 419 10.72 -2.28 -3.01
N SER A 420 11.16 -3.25 -2.17
CA SER A 420 12.57 -3.53 -1.91
C SER A 420 13.19 -4.26 -3.11
N PRO A 421 14.18 -3.68 -3.81
CA PRO A 421 14.77 -4.33 -4.99
C PRO A 421 15.35 -5.71 -4.70
N ASP A 422 16.02 -5.85 -3.55
CA ASP A 422 16.71 -7.09 -3.16
C ASP A 422 15.74 -8.19 -2.68
N ASN A 423 14.50 -7.81 -2.34
CA ASN A 423 13.49 -8.71 -1.78
C ASN A 423 12.16 -8.67 -2.54
N ARG A 424 12.20 -8.25 -3.79
CA ARG A 424 10.99 -7.97 -4.60
C ARG A 424 10.04 -9.15 -4.71
N TYR A 425 10.58 -10.36 -4.89
CA TYR A 425 9.83 -11.59 -5.17
C TYR A 425 9.83 -12.60 -4.01
N ASN A 426 10.53 -12.30 -2.92
CA ASN A 426 10.75 -13.24 -1.82
C ASN A 426 10.22 -12.74 -0.48
N GLY A 427 9.11 -12.01 -0.48
CA GLY A 427 8.40 -11.62 0.73
C GLY A 427 8.85 -10.32 1.39
N GLY A 428 9.49 -9.44 0.64
CA GLY A 428 9.83 -8.11 1.16
C GLY A 428 10.90 -8.14 2.25
N ARG A 429 10.84 -7.18 3.15
CA ARG A 429 11.76 -7.07 4.29
C ARG A 429 11.32 -7.98 5.44
N PRO A 430 12.26 -8.46 6.26
CA PRO A 430 11.91 -9.08 7.53
C PRO A 430 11.12 -8.10 8.42
N ALA A 431 10.11 -8.59 9.13
CA ALA A 431 9.25 -7.84 10.03
C ALA A 431 9.27 -8.44 11.45
N PRO A 432 9.01 -7.66 12.50
CA PRO A 432 9.00 -8.15 13.87
C PRO A 432 7.75 -8.98 14.20
N ASN A 433 6.64 -8.70 13.52
CA ASN A 433 5.36 -9.38 13.64
C ASN A 433 4.54 -9.27 12.37
N ALA A 434 3.48 -10.06 12.31
CA ALA A 434 2.49 -10.05 11.25
C ALA A 434 1.07 -10.12 11.84
N TRP A 435 0.08 -9.57 11.14
CA TRP A 435 -1.30 -9.96 11.31
C TRP A 435 -1.50 -11.27 10.55
N VAL A 436 -1.88 -12.32 11.26
CA VAL A 436 -2.02 -13.68 10.74
C VAL A 436 -3.46 -14.14 10.92
N TYR A 437 -4.06 -14.60 9.83
CA TYR A 437 -5.35 -15.25 9.81
C TYR A 437 -5.11 -16.75 9.76
N LYS A 438 -5.54 -17.47 10.79
CA LYS A 438 -5.23 -18.88 11.05
C LYS A 438 -6.19 -19.81 10.31
N ALA A 439 -5.73 -21.04 10.07
CA ALA A 439 -6.57 -22.10 9.53
C ALA A 439 -7.69 -22.48 10.51
N ALA A 440 -8.85 -22.81 9.97
CA ALA A 440 -10.00 -23.25 10.77
C ALA A 440 -9.63 -24.45 11.66
N GLY A 441 -10.13 -24.44 12.91
CA GLY A 441 -9.83 -25.48 13.90
C GLY A 441 -8.44 -25.43 14.54
N THR A 442 -7.64 -24.38 14.28
CA THR A 442 -6.32 -24.18 14.91
C THR A 442 -6.28 -23.03 15.92
N PHE A 443 -7.40 -22.39 16.19
CA PHE A 443 -7.60 -21.32 17.18
C PHE A 443 -8.82 -21.66 18.07
N GLU A 444 -8.85 -21.16 19.28
CA GLU A 444 -10.01 -21.27 20.17
C GLU A 444 -11.05 -20.22 19.72
N GLU A 445 -12.29 -20.65 19.51
CA GLU A 445 -13.44 -19.81 19.22
C GLU A 445 -14.00 -19.11 20.45
#